data_22c26b4d0d894d0bfe11139d075f70d4
#
_entry.id   22c26b4d0d894d0bfe11139d075f70d4
#
_cell.length_a   1.000
_cell.length_b   1.000
_cell.length_c   1.000
_cell.angle_alpha   90.00
_cell.angle_beta   90.00
_cell.angle_gamma   90.00
#
_symmetry.space_group_name_H-M   'P 1'
#
loop_
_entity.id
_entity.type
_entity.pdbx_description
1 polymer ?
#
loop_
_entity_poly.entity_id
_entity_poly.type
_entity_poly.pdbx_seq_one_letter_code
_entity_poly.pdbx_strand_id
1 'polypeptide(L)'
;MKRLIPFFALCALLCTGAQAQEANFNVIPAPVSITDGSGSFTLNAKTKIVYPEGDTQMQRNAQFLQEYLTTATGQDHALKSGKGGSNTIVLALGEVSDNAEGYTLSVTSKQITITAPTAAGVFYGIQTLRKSLPIAPDQAITIPAVEISDAPRFAYRGASFDISRHFFNIDEVKTYIDMMTLHNMNRLHWHLTDDQGWRIEIKKYPGLTEIGSKRSETVIGHNSGVYDGIPHSGYFTQEEIKEVVAYAAERYITVVPEIDLPGHMQAALAAYPELGCTGGPYEVWRQWGISDDVLCAGNDQVLTFLEDVMSELCELFPSEYIHIGGDECPKVRWETCPKCQARIKAEGLDQQTDHEPVEALQSYVMRHVEKFLKEKYGRRIIGWDEILDGGVSPEATIMSWRGEEGGIAAAKIGRDVIMTPHTYLYLDYYQSDDYDNEPDCIGGNLPLSRVYSYEPMTPRLTSEEQKHIVGVQGNLWTEYIGQFAKVQYMVLPRWAALSEIQWSPSEKKDYDNFLTRLPQLVNWYEAYGYTYAKHALGGKPQKTF
;
A
#
# COMPACT_ATOMS: atom_id res chain seq x y z
N MET A 1 86.32 -13.67 0.35
CA MET A 1 85.65 -12.46 -0.15
C MET A 1 84.30 -12.86 -0.71
N LYS A 2 83.26 -12.64 0.06
CA LYS A 2 81.90 -12.89 -0.39
C LYS A 2 81.23 -11.52 -0.65
N ARG A 3 80.88 -11.25 -1.88
CA ARG A 3 80.17 -10.01 -2.28
C ARG A 3 78.69 -10.14 -1.95
N LEU A 4 78.13 -9.27 -1.10
CA LEU A 4 76.72 -9.04 -0.90
C LEU A 4 76.17 -8.18 -2.08
N ILE A 5 75.10 -8.67 -2.73
CA ILE A 5 74.29 -7.89 -3.65
C ILE A 5 73.09 -7.36 -2.89
N PRO A 6 72.79 -6.05 -2.86
CA PRO A 6 71.58 -5.55 -2.23
C PRO A 6 70.37 -5.76 -3.14
N PHE A 7 69.37 -6.45 -2.64
CA PHE A 7 68.04 -6.59 -3.27
C PHE A 7 67.24 -5.30 -3.01
N PHE A 8 67.10 -4.47 -4.03
CA PHE A 8 66.13 -3.36 -4.00
C PHE A 8 64.74 -3.95 -4.26
N ALA A 9 63.92 -4.03 -3.20
CA ALA A 9 62.50 -4.31 -3.32
C ALA A 9 61.77 -3.05 -3.82
N LEU A 10 61.37 -3.07 -5.08
CA LEU A 10 60.51 -2.05 -5.69
C LEU A 10 59.07 -2.30 -5.19
N CYS A 11 58.63 -1.60 -4.15
CA CYS A 11 57.22 -1.52 -3.77
C CYS A 11 56.46 -0.74 -4.85
N ALA A 12 55.89 -1.44 -5.82
CA ALA A 12 54.89 -0.86 -6.67
C ALA A 12 53.62 -0.62 -5.82
N LEU A 13 53.39 0.63 -5.44
CA LEU A 13 52.09 1.09 -4.95
C LEU A 13 51.11 0.92 -6.12
N LEU A 14 50.33 -0.17 -6.09
CA LEU A 14 49.10 -0.30 -6.85
C LEU A 14 48.11 0.71 -6.26
N CYS A 15 48.10 1.94 -6.78
CA CYS A 15 46.94 2.81 -6.66
C CYS A 15 45.83 2.15 -7.47
N THR A 16 45.03 1.29 -6.83
CA THR A 16 43.71 0.95 -7.33
C THR A 16 42.89 2.23 -7.24
N GLY A 17 42.87 3.01 -8.33
CA GLY A 17 41.93 4.11 -8.46
C GLY A 17 40.54 3.54 -8.23
N ALA A 18 39.88 3.97 -7.17
CA ALA A 18 38.46 3.64 -6.96
C ALA A 18 37.73 4.06 -8.22
N GLN A 19 37.23 3.09 -8.95
CA GLN A 19 36.44 3.35 -10.15
C GLN A 19 35.14 4.00 -9.66
N ALA A 20 34.88 5.24 -10.12
CA ALA A 20 33.67 5.95 -9.75
C ALA A 20 32.45 5.07 -10.08
N GLN A 21 31.56 4.91 -9.10
CA GLN A 21 30.31 4.19 -9.31
C GLN A 21 29.40 5.02 -10.22
N GLU A 22 28.65 4.36 -11.08
CA GLU A 22 27.79 5.02 -12.08
C GLU A 22 26.31 4.78 -11.75
N ALA A 23 25.51 5.86 -11.80
CA ALA A 23 24.06 5.81 -11.69
C ALA A 23 23.44 5.24 -12.98
N ASN A 24 22.32 4.54 -12.82
CA ASN A 24 21.60 3.94 -13.94
C ASN A 24 20.11 4.27 -13.84
N PHE A 25 19.58 5.01 -14.82
CA PHE A 25 18.18 5.40 -14.86
C PHE A 25 17.23 4.33 -15.41
N ASN A 26 17.71 3.13 -15.66
CA ASN A 26 16.86 1.98 -15.94
C ASN A 26 16.24 1.46 -14.62
N VAL A 27 15.34 2.25 -14.02
CA VAL A 27 14.76 2.05 -12.69
C VAL A 27 13.40 1.35 -12.73
N ILE A 28 12.89 0.94 -11.55
CA ILE A 28 11.54 0.43 -11.34
C ILE A 28 10.77 1.41 -10.43
N PRO A 29 9.54 1.84 -10.83
CA PRO A 29 8.91 1.64 -12.12
C PRO A 29 9.65 2.36 -13.25
N ALA A 30 9.49 1.85 -14.49
CA ALA A 30 10.11 2.44 -15.68
C ALA A 30 9.45 3.78 -16.03
N PRO A 31 10.23 4.87 -16.18
CA PRO A 31 9.69 6.16 -16.60
C PRO A 31 9.07 6.14 -18.00
N VAL A 32 8.12 7.02 -18.25
CA VAL A 32 7.44 7.17 -19.55
C VAL A 32 8.43 7.49 -20.66
N SER A 33 9.39 8.38 -20.42
CA SER A 33 10.39 8.78 -21.43
C SER A 33 11.74 9.03 -20.79
N ILE A 34 12.79 8.47 -21.43
CA ILE A 34 14.18 8.72 -21.10
C ILE A 34 14.92 9.00 -22.40
N THR A 35 15.68 10.10 -22.43
CA THR A 35 16.54 10.47 -23.55
C THR A 35 17.95 10.71 -23.03
N ASP A 36 18.91 10.00 -23.59
CA ASP A 36 20.32 10.16 -23.21
C ASP A 36 20.86 11.52 -23.66
N GLY A 37 21.60 12.17 -22.74
CA GLY A 37 22.33 13.40 -23.00
C GLY A 37 23.83 13.15 -23.19
N SER A 38 24.60 14.25 -23.30
CA SER A 38 26.06 14.19 -23.39
C SER A 38 26.73 14.66 -22.11
N GLY A 39 27.72 13.88 -21.63
CA GLY A 39 28.46 14.15 -20.40
C GLY A 39 27.81 13.55 -19.16
N SER A 40 28.25 13.97 -17.99
CA SER A 40 27.78 13.44 -16.70
C SER A 40 27.92 14.48 -15.60
N PHE A 41 27.08 14.34 -14.55
CA PHE A 41 27.19 15.04 -13.29
C PHE A 41 27.99 14.21 -12.29
N THR A 42 28.85 14.84 -11.50
CA THR A 42 29.57 14.17 -10.39
C THR A 42 28.94 14.54 -9.07
N LEU A 43 28.22 13.59 -8.46
CA LEU A 43 27.70 13.70 -7.11
C LEU A 43 28.85 13.48 -6.11
N ASN A 44 29.10 14.45 -5.24
CA ASN A 44 30.17 14.42 -4.24
C ASN A 44 29.78 15.25 -3.00
N ALA A 45 30.59 15.21 -1.95
CA ALA A 45 30.33 15.89 -0.68
C ALA A 45 30.08 17.42 -0.78
N LYS A 46 30.45 18.07 -1.90
CA LYS A 46 30.20 19.51 -2.12
C LYS A 46 28.88 19.78 -2.85
N THR A 47 28.21 18.75 -3.34
CA THR A 47 26.91 18.89 -4.01
C THR A 47 25.87 19.38 -3.01
N LYS A 48 25.13 20.42 -3.37
CA LYS A 48 24.08 21.00 -2.54
C LYS A 48 22.71 20.71 -3.13
N ILE A 49 21.73 20.53 -2.25
CA ILE A 49 20.31 20.43 -2.63
C ILE A 49 19.69 21.80 -2.46
N VAL A 50 19.04 22.29 -3.53
CA VAL A 50 18.44 23.63 -3.59
C VAL A 50 16.93 23.51 -3.78
N TYR A 51 16.17 24.27 -2.99
CA TYR A 51 14.70 24.29 -3.02
C TYR A 51 14.17 25.75 -2.97
N PRO A 52 12.91 26.02 -3.37
CA PRO A 52 12.32 27.34 -3.35
C PRO A 52 12.26 27.93 -1.93
N GLU A 53 12.58 29.21 -1.81
CA GLU A 53 12.54 29.92 -0.53
C GLU A 53 11.10 30.04 -0.01
N GLY A 54 10.89 29.77 1.28
CA GLY A 54 9.59 29.87 1.95
C GLY A 54 8.63 28.71 1.71
N ASP A 55 8.99 27.74 0.87
CA ASP A 55 8.15 26.56 0.59
C ASP A 55 8.52 25.40 1.53
N THR A 56 7.65 25.13 2.50
CA THR A 56 7.86 24.09 3.53
C THR A 56 7.74 22.68 2.98
N GLN A 57 6.88 22.43 1.98
CA GLN A 57 6.75 21.13 1.33
C GLN A 57 8.00 20.82 0.50
N MET A 58 8.49 21.79 -0.26
CA MET A 58 9.73 21.62 -1.02
C MET A 58 10.96 21.51 -0.12
N GLN A 59 10.97 22.19 1.03
CA GLN A 59 11.99 21.98 2.06
C GLN A 59 11.97 20.54 2.58
N ARG A 60 10.78 19.97 2.86
CA ARG A 60 10.64 18.58 3.29
C ARG A 60 11.11 17.61 2.21
N ASN A 61 10.77 17.86 0.95
CA ASN A 61 11.27 17.10 -0.19
C ASN A 61 12.81 17.12 -0.29
N ALA A 62 13.42 18.28 -0.04
CA ALA A 62 14.87 18.41 -0.01
C ALA A 62 15.50 17.60 1.14
N GLN A 63 14.86 17.53 2.30
CA GLN A 63 15.28 16.67 3.41
C GLN A 63 15.22 15.18 3.06
N PHE A 64 14.13 14.72 2.44
CA PHE A 64 14.04 13.34 1.94
C PHE A 64 15.16 13.04 0.93
N LEU A 65 15.40 13.92 -0.02
CA LEU A 65 16.52 13.74 -0.94
C LEU A 65 17.86 13.66 -0.21
N GLN A 66 18.08 14.53 0.79
CA GLN A 66 19.30 14.49 1.61
C GLN A 66 19.47 13.13 2.31
N GLU A 67 18.41 12.60 2.92
CA GLU A 67 18.39 11.28 3.57
C GLU A 67 18.75 10.16 2.58
N TYR A 68 18.18 10.19 1.37
CA TYR A 68 18.45 9.20 0.33
C TYR A 68 19.89 9.29 -0.21
N LEU A 69 20.40 10.50 -0.42
CA LEU A 69 21.79 10.70 -0.82
C LEU A 69 22.76 10.26 0.27
N THR A 70 22.44 10.52 1.54
CA THR A 70 23.25 10.05 2.67
C THR A 70 23.29 8.52 2.73
N THR A 71 22.14 7.86 2.51
CA THR A 71 22.09 6.39 2.42
C THR A 71 22.95 5.86 1.27
N ALA A 72 22.89 6.50 0.10
CA ALA A 72 23.63 6.05 -1.08
C ALA A 72 25.14 6.31 -0.98
N THR A 73 25.57 7.44 -0.41
CA THR A 73 26.94 7.94 -0.49
C THR A 73 27.69 7.94 0.85
N GLY A 74 27.00 7.77 1.99
CA GLY A 74 27.57 7.98 3.32
C GLY A 74 27.89 9.44 3.64
N GLN A 75 27.53 10.40 2.75
CA GLN A 75 27.91 11.81 2.86
C GLN A 75 26.69 12.69 3.12
N ASP A 76 26.86 13.70 3.97
CA ASP A 76 25.83 14.71 4.20
C ASP A 76 25.91 15.80 3.13
N HIS A 77 24.74 16.18 2.59
CA HIS A 77 24.60 17.17 1.52
C HIS A 77 23.86 18.41 2.03
N ALA A 78 24.49 19.58 1.93
CA ALA A 78 23.92 20.81 2.46
C ALA A 78 22.64 21.23 1.74
N LEU A 79 21.60 21.57 2.52
CA LEU A 79 20.36 22.16 2.04
C LEU A 79 20.51 23.67 1.88
N LYS A 80 19.94 24.23 0.81
CA LYS A 80 19.96 25.66 0.54
C LYS A 80 18.65 26.12 -0.06
N SER A 81 18.05 27.19 0.47
CA SER A 81 16.94 27.87 -0.20
C SER A 81 17.42 28.84 -1.27
N GLY A 82 16.59 29.07 -2.31
CA GLY A 82 16.83 30.07 -3.34
C GLY A 82 17.30 29.49 -4.68
N LYS A 83 18.23 30.17 -5.34
CA LYS A 83 18.66 29.82 -6.71
C LYS A 83 19.76 28.77 -6.72
N GLY A 84 19.66 27.85 -7.68
CA GLY A 84 20.68 26.87 -8.01
C GLY A 84 21.93 27.47 -8.64
N GLY A 85 22.95 26.66 -8.81
CA GLY A 85 24.22 27.02 -9.43
C GLY A 85 24.96 25.76 -9.88
N SER A 86 26.25 25.85 -10.11
CA SER A 86 27.06 24.67 -10.43
C SER A 86 27.16 23.73 -9.24
N ASN A 87 27.22 22.42 -9.50
CA ASN A 87 27.26 21.35 -8.51
C ASN A 87 26.09 21.37 -7.52
N THR A 88 24.86 21.48 -8.07
CA THR A 88 23.61 21.50 -7.29
C THR A 88 22.60 20.52 -7.85
N ILE A 89 21.73 19.99 -6.96
CA ILE A 89 20.47 19.35 -7.31
C ILE A 89 19.36 20.36 -6.98
N VAL A 90 18.59 20.78 -7.97
CA VAL A 90 17.57 21.80 -7.84
C VAL A 90 16.19 21.17 -7.90
N LEU A 91 15.39 21.46 -6.89
CA LEU A 91 13.98 21.12 -6.82
C LEU A 91 13.17 22.37 -7.21
N ALA A 92 12.31 22.27 -8.21
CA ALA A 92 11.58 23.42 -8.74
C ALA A 92 10.11 23.08 -9.01
N LEU A 93 9.25 24.10 -8.90
CA LEU A 93 7.87 24.04 -9.38
C LEU A 93 7.79 24.69 -10.76
N GLY A 94 7.02 24.09 -11.68
CA GLY A 94 6.81 24.58 -13.04
C GLY A 94 5.83 23.73 -13.82
N GLU A 95 5.22 24.31 -14.85
CA GLU A 95 4.22 23.70 -15.73
C GLU A 95 4.90 22.77 -16.76
N VAL A 96 5.28 21.55 -16.34
CA VAL A 96 6.00 20.57 -17.18
C VAL A 96 5.17 19.32 -17.47
N SER A 97 3.99 19.19 -16.87
CA SER A 97 3.08 18.06 -17.02
C SER A 97 1.65 18.51 -16.71
N ASP A 98 0.66 17.96 -17.42
CA ASP A 98 -0.77 18.11 -17.09
C ASP A 98 -1.18 17.24 -15.90
N ASN A 99 -0.37 16.24 -15.54
CA ASN A 99 -0.58 15.40 -14.36
C ASN A 99 0.10 16.04 -13.14
N ALA A 100 -0.65 16.26 -12.06
CA ALA A 100 -0.15 16.87 -10.83
C ALA A 100 1.03 16.09 -10.18
N GLU A 101 1.12 14.79 -10.41
CA GLU A 101 2.21 13.92 -9.95
C GLU A 101 3.30 13.68 -11.02
N GLY A 102 3.13 14.25 -12.22
CA GLY A 102 4.13 14.18 -13.29
C GLY A 102 5.31 15.13 -13.04
N TYR A 103 6.47 14.81 -13.63
CA TYR A 103 7.70 15.59 -13.47
C TYR A 103 8.62 15.49 -14.68
N THR A 104 9.60 16.40 -14.73
CA THR A 104 10.80 16.28 -15.55
C THR A 104 12.03 16.18 -14.65
N LEU A 105 13.01 15.35 -15.06
CA LEU A 105 14.32 15.28 -14.42
C LEU A 105 15.38 15.46 -15.50
N SER A 106 16.19 16.52 -15.35
CA SER A 106 17.27 16.86 -16.28
C SER A 106 18.61 16.73 -15.56
N VAL A 107 19.53 16.00 -16.15
CA VAL A 107 20.92 15.89 -15.68
C VAL A 107 21.87 16.46 -16.70
N THR A 108 22.62 17.48 -16.30
CA THR A 108 23.71 18.08 -17.06
C THR A 108 25.03 17.95 -16.32
N SER A 109 26.15 18.25 -16.94
CA SER A 109 27.45 18.23 -16.25
C SER A 109 27.59 19.26 -15.11
N LYS A 110 26.67 20.23 -15.02
CA LYS A 110 26.71 21.30 -14.01
C LYS A 110 25.67 21.12 -12.91
N GLN A 111 24.51 20.53 -13.22
CA GLN A 111 23.34 20.56 -12.35
C GLN A 111 22.40 19.40 -12.67
N ILE A 112 21.69 18.93 -11.64
CA ILE A 112 20.48 18.12 -11.77
C ILE A 112 19.29 19.01 -11.43
N THR A 113 18.23 18.96 -12.23
CA THR A 113 17.00 19.72 -11.98
C THR A 113 15.80 18.77 -12.02
N ILE A 114 14.98 18.81 -10.97
CA ILE A 114 13.68 18.12 -10.90
C ILE A 114 12.60 19.18 -10.87
N THR A 115 11.73 19.18 -11.89
CA THR A 115 10.64 20.15 -12.02
C THR A 115 9.30 19.43 -12.12
N ALA A 116 8.28 19.94 -11.42
CA ALA A 116 6.94 19.40 -11.47
C ALA A 116 5.88 20.49 -11.19
N PRO A 117 4.60 20.27 -11.55
CA PRO A 117 3.51 21.17 -11.21
C PRO A 117 3.26 21.29 -9.71
N THR A 118 3.54 20.23 -8.96
CA THR A 118 3.31 20.16 -7.51
C THR A 118 4.51 19.60 -6.76
N ALA A 119 4.53 19.78 -5.45
CA ALA A 119 5.54 19.18 -4.59
C ALA A 119 5.49 17.63 -4.62
N ALA A 120 4.32 17.01 -4.84
CA ALA A 120 4.18 15.57 -5.02
C ALA A 120 4.91 15.08 -6.28
N GLY A 121 4.75 15.77 -7.40
CA GLY A 121 5.47 15.44 -8.63
C GLY A 121 7.00 15.55 -8.45
N VAL A 122 7.48 16.59 -7.76
CA VAL A 122 8.91 16.70 -7.40
C VAL A 122 9.37 15.52 -6.56
N PHE A 123 8.55 15.09 -5.61
CA PHE A 123 8.85 13.94 -4.76
C PHE A 123 9.01 12.64 -5.58
N TYR A 124 8.17 12.39 -6.59
CA TYR A 124 8.33 11.24 -7.48
C TYR A 124 9.57 11.34 -8.37
N GLY A 125 9.93 12.55 -8.82
CA GLY A 125 11.21 12.79 -9.48
C GLY A 125 12.40 12.49 -8.58
N ILE A 126 12.31 12.82 -7.29
CA ILE A 126 13.29 12.42 -6.27
C ILE A 126 13.37 10.90 -6.14
N GLN A 127 12.24 10.16 -6.14
CA GLN A 127 12.25 8.70 -6.08
C GLN A 127 12.95 8.08 -7.30
N THR A 128 12.82 8.66 -8.48
CA THR A 128 13.52 8.22 -9.68
C THR A 128 15.03 8.47 -9.58
N LEU A 129 15.44 9.65 -9.14
CA LEU A 129 16.86 9.94 -8.87
C LEU A 129 17.42 8.99 -7.81
N ARG A 130 16.73 8.80 -6.67
CA ARG A 130 17.10 7.85 -5.61
C ARG A 130 17.39 6.47 -6.19
N LYS A 131 16.43 5.90 -6.92
CA LYS A 131 16.53 4.54 -7.46
C LYS A 131 17.57 4.38 -8.56
N SER A 132 18.01 5.47 -9.20
CA SER A 132 19.10 5.45 -10.17
C SER A 132 20.48 5.32 -9.53
N LEU A 133 20.61 5.66 -8.24
CA LEU A 133 21.91 5.68 -7.54
C LEU A 133 22.32 4.30 -7.06
N PRO A 134 23.61 3.93 -7.21
CA PRO A 134 24.19 2.79 -6.51
C PRO A 134 24.34 3.11 -5.03
N ILE A 135 24.41 2.08 -4.18
CA ILE A 135 24.83 2.21 -2.78
C ILE A 135 26.36 2.14 -2.76
N ALA A 136 27.00 3.29 -2.60
CA ALA A 136 28.45 3.46 -2.75
C ALA A 136 29.03 4.40 -1.64
N PRO A 137 29.05 3.94 -0.37
CA PRO A 137 29.56 4.77 0.73
C PRO A 137 30.97 5.30 0.47
N ASP A 138 31.17 6.58 0.80
CA ASP A 138 32.44 7.31 0.69
C ASP A 138 33.03 7.41 -0.73
N GLN A 139 32.22 7.17 -1.76
CA GLN A 139 32.63 7.30 -3.15
C GLN A 139 31.87 8.43 -3.85
N ALA A 140 32.49 9.02 -4.87
CA ALA A 140 31.78 9.89 -5.81
C ALA A 140 30.96 9.03 -6.78
N ILE A 141 29.75 9.50 -7.09
CA ILE A 141 28.88 8.82 -8.07
C ILE A 141 28.84 9.65 -9.34
N THR A 142 29.11 9.00 -10.47
CA THR A 142 28.93 9.59 -11.79
C THR A 142 27.47 9.36 -12.23
N ILE A 143 26.75 10.44 -12.53
CA ILE A 143 25.36 10.40 -12.99
C ILE A 143 25.34 10.81 -14.45
N PRO A 144 24.99 9.91 -15.41
CA PRO A 144 24.98 10.22 -16.83
C PRO A 144 23.94 11.33 -17.13
N ALA A 145 24.25 12.16 -18.11
CA ALA A 145 23.32 13.19 -18.57
C ALA A 145 22.10 12.54 -19.21
N VAL A 146 20.92 12.91 -18.75
CA VAL A 146 19.64 12.40 -19.26
C VAL A 146 18.56 13.48 -19.15
N GLU A 147 17.53 13.36 -19.98
CA GLU A 147 16.25 14.04 -19.88
C GLU A 147 15.16 13.01 -19.68
N ILE A 148 14.44 13.10 -18.57
CA ILE A 148 13.31 12.24 -18.22
C ILE A 148 12.05 13.08 -18.14
N SER A 149 10.97 12.59 -18.77
CA SER A 149 9.60 13.06 -18.56
C SER A 149 8.74 11.88 -18.15
N ASP A 150 8.05 12.02 -17.03
CA ASP A 150 7.36 10.89 -16.41
C ASP A 150 6.09 11.34 -15.67
N ALA A 151 5.12 10.43 -15.59
CA ALA A 151 3.87 10.60 -14.84
C ALA A 151 3.23 9.23 -14.56
N PRO A 152 2.49 9.08 -13.46
CA PRO A 152 1.83 7.83 -13.16
C PRO A 152 0.67 7.53 -14.13
N ARG A 153 0.49 6.24 -14.42
CA ARG A 153 -0.63 5.72 -15.22
C ARG A 153 -1.97 5.81 -14.47
N PHE A 154 -1.97 5.51 -13.17
CA PHE A 154 -3.16 5.52 -12.32
C PHE A 154 -3.05 6.54 -11.19
N ALA A 155 -4.18 7.20 -10.91
CA ALA A 155 -4.30 8.13 -9.78
C ALA A 155 -4.34 7.41 -8.43
N TYR A 156 -4.96 6.22 -8.34
CA TYR A 156 -4.98 5.37 -7.15
C TYR A 156 -3.95 4.24 -7.30
N ARG A 157 -2.89 4.27 -6.50
CA ARG A 157 -1.82 3.27 -6.48
C ARG A 157 -1.70 2.71 -5.06
N GLY A 158 -2.49 1.67 -4.81
CA GLY A 158 -2.75 1.16 -3.46
C GLY A 158 -1.89 -0.02 -3.05
N ALA A 159 -1.72 -0.12 -1.73
CA ALA A 159 -1.38 -1.34 -1.01
C ALA A 159 -2.24 -1.41 0.24
N SER A 160 -2.80 -2.60 0.55
CA SER A 160 -3.52 -2.81 1.81
C SER A 160 -2.60 -3.38 2.89
N PHE A 161 -2.92 -3.09 4.14
CA PHE A 161 -2.27 -3.67 5.29
C PHE A 161 -3.31 -4.08 6.33
N ASP A 162 -3.50 -5.39 6.47
CA ASP A 162 -4.31 -5.98 7.54
C ASP A 162 -3.51 -5.99 8.84
N ILE A 163 -4.01 -5.28 9.84
CA ILE A 163 -3.47 -5.29 11.20
C ILE A 163 -4.46 -5.91 12.21
N SER A 164 -5.57 -6.44 11.70
CA SER A 164 -6.60 -7.06 12.52
C SER A 164 -6.27 -8.50 12.88
N ARG A 165 -5.94 -9.34 11.89
CA ARG A 165 -5.60 -10.75 12.13
C ARG A 165 -4.33 -10.87 12.97
N HIS A 166 -3.29 -10.09 12.63
CA HIS A 166 -2.15 -9.86 13.51
C HIS A 166 -1.86 -8.37 13.64
N PHE A 167 -1.61 -7.93 14.88
CA PHE A 167 -1.33 -6.52 15.18
C PHE A 167 0.16 -6.21 14.94
N PHE A 168 0.42 -5.09 14.29
CA PHE A 168 1.75 -4.54 14.06
C PHE A 168 1.84 -3.16 14.68
N ASN A 169 2.97 -2.84 15.29
CA ASN A 169 3.17 -1.57 16.00
C ASN A 169 3.39 -0.39 15.05
N ILE A 170 3.42 0.81 15.61
CA ILE A 170 3.52 2.06 14.85
C ILE A 170 4.79 2.16 14.00
N ASP A 171 5.93 1.65 14.47
CA ASP A 171 7.20 1.70 13.74
C ASP A 171 7.18 0.75 12.54
N GLU A 172 6.51 -0.40 12.68
CA GLU A 172 6.29 -1.36 11.59
C GLU A 172 5.36 -0.77 10.53
N VAL A 173 4.28 -0.07 10.93
CA VAL A 173 3.39 0.63 9.99
C VAL A 173 4.13 1.75 9.25
N LYS A 174 4.96 2.54 9.94
CA LYS A 174 5.80 3.55 9.29
C LYS A 174 6.81 2.96 8.32
N THR A 175 7.41 1.83 8.67
CA THR A 175 8.31 1.09 7.76
C THR A 175 7.57 0.60 6.52
N TYR A 176 6.32 0.13 6.67
CA TYR A 176 5.46 -0.24 5.55
C TYR A 176 5.18 0.96 4.61
N ILE A 177 4.93 2.14 5.17
CA ILE A 177 4.77 3.40 4.43
C ILE A 177 6.07 3.78 3.69
N ASP A 178 7.25 3.59 4.29
CA ASP A 178 8.54 3.83 3.64
C ASP A 178 8.78 2.87 2.47
N MET A 179 8.38 1.61 2.62
CA MET A 179 8.40 0.63 1.53
C MET A 179 7.44 1.03 0.39
N MET A 180 6.22 1.50 0.70
CA MET A 180 5.28 2.05 -0.29
C MET A 180 5.88 3.23 -1.04
N THR A 181 6.56 4.13 -0.33
CA THR A 181 7.25 5.30 -0.88
C THR A 181 8.29 4.90 -1.93
N LEU A 182 9.12 3.88 -1.64
CA LEU A 182 10.11 3.36 -2.58
C LEU A 182 9.49 2.83 -3.88
N HIS A 183 8.24 2.38 -3.81
CA HIS A 183 7.48 1.81 -4.93
C HIS A 183 6.50 2.81 -5.59
N ASN A 184 6.58 4.10 -5.29
CA ASN A 184 5.73 5.16 -5.84
C ASN A 184 4.22 4.97 -5.58
N MET A 185 3.85 4.24 -4.52
CA MET A 185 2.45 4.06 -4.10
C MET A 185 1.97 5.28 -3.34
N ASN A 186 0.67 5.60 -3.44
CA ASN A 186 0.10 6.80 -2.83
C ASN A 186 -1.19 6.56 -2.02
N ARG A 187 -1.62 5.31 -1.85
CA ARG A 187 -2.79 4.95 -1.04
C ARG A 187 -2.46 3.77 -0.13
N LEU A 188 -2.46 4.01 1.18
CA LEU A 188 -2.45 2.95 2.18
C LEU A 188 -3.90 2.62 2.55
N HIS A 189 -4.39 1.47 2.11
CA HIS A 189 -5.63 0.90 2.58
C HIS A 189 -5.36 0.18 3.90
N TRP A 190 -5.84 0.72 5.00
CA TRP A 190 -5.53 0.23 6.35
C TRP A 190 -6.72 -0.52 6.93
N HIS A 191 -6.63 -1.85 6.93
CA HIS A 191 -7.67 -2.74 7.44
C HIS A 191 -7.56 -2.84 8.96
N LEU A 192 -8.44 -2.09 9.66
CA LEU A 192 -8.34 -1.80 11.09
C LEU A 192 -9.18 -2.73 11.96
N THR A 193 -10.16 -3.44 11.38
CA THR A 193 -11.12 -4.24 12.14
C THR A 193 -11.51 -5.51 11.39
N ASP A 194 -11.66 -6.60 12.13
CA ASP A 194 -12.12 -7.89 11.63
C ASP A 194 -12.61 -8.78 12.78
N ASP A 195 -13.04 -10.00 12.51
CA ASP A 195 -13.51 -10.97 13.50
C ASP A 195 -12.49 -11.25 14.60
N GLN A 196 -11.17 -11.19 14.27
CA GLN A 196 -10.08 -11.55 15.16
C GLN A 196 -9.50 -10.35 15.95
N GLY A 197 -9.97 -9.13 15.70
CA GLY A 197 -9.53 -7.98 16.47
C GLY A 197 -10.03 -6.64 15.95
N TRP A 198 -10.32 -5.76 16.88
CA TRP A 198 -10.59 -4.33 16.65
C TRP A 198 -9.35 -3.51 17.02
N ARG A 199 -8.79 -2.74 16.08
CA ARG A 199 -7.46 -2.15 16.24
C ARG A 199 -7.39 -0.63 16.31
N ILE A 200 -8.53 0.06 16.37
CA ILE A 200 -8.58 1.53 16.45
C ILE A 200 -9.40 1.98 17.67
N GLU A 201 -8.88 2.94 18.42
CA GLU A 201 -9.60 3.55 19.52
C GLU A 201 -10.80 4.36 19.03
N ILE A 202 -11.99 4.02 19.51
CA ILE A 202 -13.23 4.79 19.38
C ILE A 202 -13.64 5.24 20.77
N LYS A 203 -13.48 6.53 21.08
CA LYS A 203 -13.66 7.06 22.44
C LYS A 203 -15.08 6.87 22.97
N LYS A 204 -16.05 6.93 22.07
CA LYS A 204 -17.46 6.69 22.42
C LYS A 204 -17.75 5.24 22.79
N TYR A 205 -16.95 4.30 22.29
CA TYR A 205 -17.12 2.87 22.50
C TYR A 205 -15.83 2.21 23.04
N PRO A 206 -15.42 2.49 24.29
CA PRO A 206 -14.13 2.02 24.82
C PRO A 206 -14.01 0.48 24.87
N GLY A 207 -15.14 -0.25 25.00
CA GLY A 207 -15.15 -1.71 24.94
C GLY A 207 -14.55 -2.29 23.67
N LEU A 208 -14.58 -1.56 22.55
CA LEU A 208 -13.98 -2.02 21.28
C LEU A 208 -12.47 -2.27 21.42
N THR A 209 -11.76 -1.47 22.23
CA THR A 209 -10.33 -1.68 22.50
C THR A 209 -10.07 -2.41 23.81
N GLU A 210 -10.93 -2.28 24.82
CA GLU A 210 -10.77 -3.00 26.09
C GLU A 210 -11.02 -4.50 25.94
N ILE A 211 -11.96 -4.90 25.10
CA ILE A 211 -12.38 -6.29 24.85
C ILE A 211 -12.05 -6.68 23.42
N GLY A 212 -12.56 -5.95 22.41
CA GLY A 212 -12.48 -6.29 21.01
C GLY A 212 -11.06 -6.37 20.46
N SER A 213 -10.08 -5.71 21.07
CA SER A 213 -8.67 -5.78 20.66
C SER A 213 -7.92 -7.02 21.16
N LYS A 214 -8.58 -7.93 21.91
CA LYS A 214 -7.91 -9.02 22.63
C LYS A 214 -8.56 -10.36 22.34
N ARG A 215 -7.79 -11.31 21.84
CA ARG A 215 -8.19 -12.73 21.78
C ARG A 215 -7.31 -13.56 22.71
N SER A 216 -7.88 -14.61 23.29
CA SER A 216 -7.20 -15.44 24.33
C SER A 216 -6.07 -16.30 23.78
N GLU A 217 -6.13 -16.68 22.52
CA GLU A 217 -5.18 -17.54 21.81
C GLU A 217 -5.46 -17.50 20.31
N THR A 218 -4.59 -18.09 19.52
CA THR A 218 -4.76 -18.17 18.06
C THR A 218 -4.66 -19.61 17.60
N VAL A 219 -5.48 -20.02 16.62
CA VAL A 219 -5.41 -21.35 16.00
C VAL A 219 -4.07 -21.52 15.26
N ILE A 220 -3.49 -22.70 15.37
CA ILE A 220 -2.25 -23.06 14.69
C ILE A 220 -2.57 -23.60 13.28
N GLY A 221 -1.86 -23.11 12.26
CA GLY A 221 -2.01 -23.52 10.87
C GLY A 221 -3.43 -23.31 10.33
N HIS A 222 -3.85 -24.15 9.38
CA HIS A 222 -5.13 -24.02 8.66
C HIS A 222 -6.30 -24.59 9.49
N ASN A 223 -6.67 -23.88 10.57
CA ASN A 223 -7.77 -24.25 11.47
C ASN A 223 -7.68 -25.70 11.97
N SER A 224 -6.51 -26.07 12.45
CA SER A 224 -6.23 -27.45 12.91
C SER A 224 -7.05 -27.89 14.13
N GLY A 225 -7.75 -26.97 14.80
CA GLY A 225 -8.41 -27.19 16.10
C GLY A 225 -7.44 -27.20 17.28
N VAL A 226 -6.15 -26.96 17.05
CA VAL A 226 -5.12 -26.78 18.08
C VAL A 226 -4.79 -25.28 18.16
N TYR A 227 -4.67 -24.77 19.38
CA TYR A 227 -4.41 -23.37 19.66
C TYR A 227 -3.05 -23.18 20.32
N ASP A 228 -2.45 -22.02 20.15
CA ASP A 228 -1.11 -21.68 20.66
C ASP A 228 -1.11 -21.37 22.17
N GLY A 229 -2.28 -21.12 22.77
CA GLY A 229 -2.43 -20.74 24.18
C GLY A 229 -1.81 -19.38 24.50
N ILE A 230 -1.52 -18.53 23.50
CA ILE A 230 -0.87 -17.24 23.66
C ILE A 230 -1.89 -16.12 23.37
N PRO A 231 -2.20 -15.26 24.37
CA PRO A 231 -3.05 -14.11 24.12
C PRO A 231 -2.47 -13.17 23.08
N HIS A 232 -3.30 -12.74 22.14
CA HIS A 232 -2.94 -11.72 21.14
C HIS A 232 -3.74 -10.44 21.37
N SER A 233 -3.07 -9.30 21.39
CA SER A 233 -3.71 -8.00 21.62
C SER A 233 -2.94 -6.86 20.99
N GLY A 234 -3.63 -5.75 20.76
CA GLY A 234 -3.04 -4.49 20.31
C GLY A 234 -4.10 -3.61 19.65
N TYR A 235 -3.92 -2.32 19.74
CA TYR A 235 -4.71 -1.31 19.04
C TYR A 235 -3.93 -0.01 18.97
N PHE A 236 -4.36 0.90 18.12
CA PHE A 236 -3.84 2.26 18.01
C PHE A 236 -4.76 3.22 18.76
N THR A 237 -4.16 4.07 19.58
CA THR A 237 -4.81 5.26 20.12
C THR A 237 -5.07 6.27 18.99
N GLN A 238 -6.01 7.19 19.19
CA GLN A 238 -6.28 8.23 18.18
C GLN A 238 -5.07 9.12 17.93
N GLU A 239 -4.20 9.32 18.92
CA GLU A 239 -2.96 10.09 18.73
C GLU A 239 -1.94 9.33 17.86
N GLU A 240 -1.80 8.01 18.02
CA GLU A 240 -0.96 7.19 17.15
C GLU A 240 -1.51 7.13 15.72
N ILE A 241 -2.84 7.08 15.55
CA ILE A 241 -3.48 7.18 14.23
C ILE A 241 -3.11 8.51 13.55
N LYS A 242 -3.24 9.64 14.26
CA LYS A 242 -2.86 10.95 13.72
C LYS A 242 -1.39 11.03 13.34
N GLU A 243 -0.52 10.39 14.14
CA GLU A 243 0.91 10.32 13.86
C GLU A 243 1.20 9.53 12.57
N VAL A 244 0.55 8.38 12.36
CA VAL A 244 0.67 7.60 11.12
C VAL A 244 0.14 8.38 9.93
N VAL A 245 -1.03 9.01 10.05
CA VAL A 245 -1.62 9.83 8.98
C VAL A 245 -0.70 10.99 8.58
N ALA A 246 -0.12 11.69 9.56
CA ALA A 246 0.83 12.77 9.30
C ALA A 246 2.12 12.26 8.63
N TYR A 247 2.65 11.15 9.10
CA TYR A 247 3.84 10.49 8.54
C TYR A 247 3.65 10.08 7.07
N ALA A 248 2.49 9.51 6.75
CA ALA A 248 2.10 9.15 5.40
C ALA A 248 1.93 10.40 4.50
N ALA A 249 1.27 11.43 5.02
CA ALA A 249 1.00 12.68 4.28
C ALA A 249 2.29 13.41 3.88
N GLU A 250 3.34 13.40 4.71
CA GLU A 250 4.66 13.94 4.34
C GLU A 250 5.27 13.22 3.12
N ARG A 251 4.86 11.98 2.85
CA ARG A 251 5.29 11.13 1.72
C ARG A 251 4.28 11.08 0.59
N TYR A 252 3.29 11.98 0.60
CA TYR A 252 2.20 12.04 -0.37
C TYR A 252 1.38 10.75 -0.45
N ILE A 253 1.29 10.00 0.67
CA ILE A 253 0.46 8.82 0.83
C ILE A 253 -0.77 9.18 1.64
N THR A 254 -1.96 8.94 1.08
CA THR A 254 -3.23 9.07 1.79
C THR A 254 -3.58 7.74 2.45
N VAL A 255 -3.88 7.76 3.74
CA VAL A 255 -4.39 6.60 4.45
C VAL A 255 -5.89 6.50 4.27
N VAL A 256 -6.36 5.41 3.68
CA VAL A 256 -7.78 5.05 3.52
C VAL A 256 -8.12 4.04 4.62
N PRO A 257 -8.84 4.43 5.68
CA PRO A 257 -9.20 3.50 6.75
C PRO A 257 -10.32 2.58 6.30
N GLU A 258 -10.28 1.32 6.76
CA GLU A 258 -11.37 0.38 6.62
C GLU A 258 -11.94 0.00 8.00
N ILE A 259 -13.25 0.10 8.12
CA ILE A 259 -14.07 -0.59 9.11
C ILE A 259 -15.00 -1.51 8.33
N ASP A 260 -14.71 -2.78 8.37
CA ASP A 260 -15.48 -3.77 7.64
C ASP A 260 -16.86 -3.97 8.29
N LEU A 261 -17.92 -3.92 7.46
CA LEU A 261 -19.31 -4.05 7.91
C LEU A 261 -20.20 -4.59 6.78
N PRO A 262 -21.34 -5.20 7.09
CA PRO A 262 -21.83 -5.59 8.42
C PRO A 262 -21.34 -6.98 8.87
N GLY A 263 -20.59 -7.70 8.03
CA GLY A 263 -19.79 -8.87 8.35
C GLY A 263 -18.48 -8.51 9.06
N HIS A 264 -17.63 -9.49 9.37
CA HIS A 264 -16.31 -9.32 9.99
C HIS A 264 -16.32 -8.45 11.28
N MET A 265 -17.42 -8.54 12.04
CA MET A 265 -17.69 -7.70 13.23
C MET A 265 -17.67 -8.48 14.56
N GLN A 266 -17.19 -9.73 14.56
CA GLN A 266 -17.19 -10.56 15.76
C GLN A 266 -16.45 -9.91 16.94
N ALA A 267 -15.35 -9.19 16.68
CA ALA A 267 -14.62 -8.47 17.72
C ALA A 267 -15.45 -7.33 18.33
N ALA A 268 -16.23 -6.62 17.53
CA ALA A 268 -17.16 -5.59 18.03
C ALA A 268 -18.34 -6.23 18.80
N LEU A 269 -18.86 -7.35 18.31
CA LEU A 269 -19.94 -8.10 18.98
C LEU A 269 -19.50 -8.67 20.33
N ALA A 270 -18.24 -9.08 20.47
CA ALA A 270 -17.67 -9.51 21.74
C ALA A 270 -17.70 -8.38 22.80
N ALA A 271 -17.52 -7.12 22.36
CA ALA A 271 -17.56 -5.95 23.22
C ALA A 271 -18.99 -5.43 23.49
N TYR A 272 -19.87 -5.52 22.47
CA TYR A 272 -21.24 -4.99 22.48
C TYR A 272 -22.22 -6.03 21.90
N PRO A 273 -22.54 -7.08 22.67
CA PRO A 273 -23.32 -8.20 22.16
C PRO A 273 -24.74 -7.85 21.72
N GLU A 274 -25.30 -6.75 22.21
CA GLU A 274 -26.62 -6.23 21.83
C GLU A 274 -26.69 -5.78 20.36
N LEU A 275 -25.53 -5.57 19.70
CA LEU A 275 -25.45 -5.22 18.29
C LEU A 275 -25.64 -6.44 17.36
N GLY A 276 -25.51 -7.67 17.89
CA GLY A 276 -25.71 -8.90 17.13
C GLY A 276 -27.15 -9.40 17.15
N CYS A 277 -27.48 -10.30 16.25
CA CYS A 277 -28.82 -10.88 16.12
C CYS A 277 -29.24 -11.74 17.31
N THR A 278 -28.29 -12.47 17.91
CA THR A 278 -28.56 -13.40 19.03
C THR A 278 -28.41 -12.74 20.41
N GLY A 279 -27.77 -11.58 20.49
CA GLY A 279 -27.45 -10.90 21.76
C GLY A 279 -26.33 -11.56 22.57
N GLY A 280 -25.58 -12.47 21.96
CA GLY A 280 -24.41 -13.13 22.57
C GLY A 280 -24.73 -14.31 23.49
N PRO A 281 -23.76 -14.76 24.30
CA PRO A 281 -22.41 -14.17 24.40
C PRO A 281 -21.55 -14.43 23.15
N TYR A 282 -20.67 -13.48 22.84
CA TYR A 282 -19.70 -13.58 21.78
C TYR A 282 -18.27 -13.48 22.33
N GLU A 283 -17.30 -14.09 21.64
CA GLU A 283 -15.87 -13.96 21.91
C GLU A 283 -15.16 -13.39 20.69
N VAL A 284 -14.07 -12.65 20.86
CA VAL A 284 -13.18 -12.26 19.77
C VAL A 284 -12.65 -13.55 19.11
N TRP A 285 -12.76 -13.64 17.79
CA TRP A 285 -12.53 -14.90 17.11
C TRP A 285 -11.06 -15.33 17.17
N ARG A 286 -10.84 -16.63 17.37
CA ARG A 286 -9.52 -17.23 17.60
C ARG A 286 -9.02 -18.05 16.42
N GLN A 287 -9.83 -18.16 15.38
CA GLN A 287 -9.54 -18.98 14.19
C GLN A 287 -9.68 -18.13 12.92
N TRP A 288 -9.31 -18.70 11.79
CA TRP A 288 -9.37 -18.03 10.50
C TRP A 288 -10.67 -18.34 9.75
N GLY A 289 -11.09 -17.44 8.90
CA GLY A 289 -12.31 -17.55 8.09
C GLY A 289 -13.35 -16.49 8.47
N ILE A 290 -14.63 -16.81 8.28
CA ILE A 290 -15.77 -15.89 8.33
C ILE A 290 -16.70 -16.31 9.48
N SER A 291 -17.02 -15.39 10.40
CA SER A 291 -18.01 -15.64 11.44
C SER A 291 -19.44 -15.55 10.89
N ASP A 292 -20.32 -16.48 11.32
CA ASP A 292 -21.75 -16.38 11.03
C ASP A 292 -22.43 -15.21 11.78
N ASP A 293 -21.82 -14.69 12.83
CA ASP A 293 -22.36 -13.63 13.64
C ASP A 293 -21.95 -12.26 13.10
N VAL A 294 -22.93 -11.52 12.61
CA VAL A 294 -22.80 -10.22 11.97
C VAL A 294 -23.64 -9.17 12.70
N LEU A 295 -23.45 -7.89 12.36
CA LEU A 295 -24.30 -6.82 12.90
C LEU A 295 -25.77 -7.07 12.55
N CYS A 296 -26.66 -6.85 13.53
CA CYS A 296 -28.10 -7.01 13.35
C CYS A 296 -28.70 -5.84 12.56
N ALA A 297 -28.86 -6.01 11.26
CA ALA A 297 -29.36 -4.97 10.35
C ALA A 297 -30.79 -4.48 10.68
N GLY A 298 -31.55 -5.23 11.47
CA GLY A 298 -32.86 -4.85 11.98
C GLY A 298 -32.84 -4.04 13.28
N ASN A 299 -31.67 -3.78 13.85
CA ASN A 299 -31.51 -3.06 15.10
C ASN A 299 -31.05 -1.62 14.87
N ASP A 300 -31.87 -0.62 15.23
CA ASP A 300 -31.53 0.80 15.04
C ASP A 300 -30.27 1.23 15.83
N GLN A 301 -29.94 0.54 16.92
CA GLN A 301 -28.69 0.81 17.65
C GLN A 301 -27.44 0.53 16.80
N VAL A 302 -27.53 -0.42 15.86
CA VAL A 302 -26.44 -0.70 14.92
C VAL A 302 -26.19 0.49 14.00
N LEU A 303 -27.25 1.11 13.46
CA LEU A 303 -27.10 2.29 12.61
C LEU A 303 -26.46 3.46 13.37
N THR A 304 -26.91 3.69 14.62
CA THR A 304 -26.31 4.71 15.50
C THR A 304 -24.85 4.40 15.82
N PHE A 305 -24.53 3.14 16.13
CA PHE A 305 -23.16 2.69 16.38
C PHE A 305 -22.25 2.97 15.16
N LEU A 306 -22.70 2.63 13.96
CA LEU A 306 -21.96 2.87 12.72
C LEU A 306 -21.76 4.37 12.47
N GLU A 307 -22.79 5.21 12.65
CA GLU A 307 -22.67 6.66 12.51
C GLU A 307 -21.64 7.25 13.49
N ASP A 308 -21.62 6.78 14.72
CA ASP A 308 -20.69 7.23 15.74
C ASP A 308 -19.23 6.84 15.41
N VAL A 309 -19.02 5.58 15.02
CA VAL A 309 -17.70 5.09 14.60
C VAL A 309 -17.20 5.88 13.38
N MET A 310 -18.04 6.04 12.34
CA MET A 310 -17.69 6.79 11.13
C MET A 310 -17.41 8.28 11.44
N SER A 311 -18.07 8.85 12.43
CA SER A 311 -17.81 10.23 12.85
C SER A 311 -16.38 10.38 13.38
N GLU A 312 -15.93 9.50 14.28
CA GLU A 312 -14.57 9.56 14.82
C GLU A 312 -13.51 9.25 13.72
N LEU A 313 -13.81 8.33 12.80
CA LEU A 313 -12.91 8.09 11.65
C LEU A 313 -12.73 9.35 10.81
N CYS A 314 -13.82 10.04 10.48
CA CYS A 314 -13.73 11.26 9.65
C CYS A 314 -12.94 12.38 10.30
N GLU A 315 -12.87 12.43 11.63
CA GLU A 315 -12.03 13.37 12.39
C GLU A 315 -10.54 12.99 12.35
N LEU A 316 -10.23 11.69 12.26
CA LEU A 316 -8.88 11.16 12.29
C LEU A 316 -8.24 11.09 10.89
N PHE A 317 -9.03 10.77 9.87
CA PHE A 317 -8.54 10.51 8.52
C PHE A 317 -9.03 11.59 7.54
N PRO A 318 -8.11 12.35 6.92
CA PRO A 318 -8.48 13.38 5.93
C PRO A 318 -8.81 12.79 4.55
N SER A 319 -8.76 11.47 4.37
CA SER A 319 -9.03 10.78 3.11
C SER A 319 -10.40 11.15 2.54
N GLU A 320 -10.47 11.37 1.23
CA GLU A 320 -11.74 11.47 0.49
C GLU A 320 -12.58 10.20 0.65
N TYR A 321 -11.92 9.05 0.78
CA TYR A 321 -12.54 7.74 0.86
C TYR A 321 -12.52 7.17 2.28
N ILE A 322 -13.62 6.52 2.66
CA ILE A 322 -13.69 5.57 3.77
C ILE A 322 -14.07 4.21 3.18
N HIS A 323 -13.27 3.18 3.45
CA HIS A 323 -13.60 1.82 3.05
C HIS A 323 -14.51 1.20 4.10
N ILE A 324 -15.65 0.65 3.67
CA ILE A 324 -16.68 0.10 4.56
C ILE A 324 -16.88 -1.40 4.36
N GLY A 325 -15.90 -2.09 3.77
CA GLY A 325 -15.91 -3.53 3.58
C GLY A 325 -17.06 -4.01 2.70
N GLY A 326 -17.89 -4.86 3.25
CA GLY A 326 -19.10 -5.40 2.61
C GLY A 326 -18.94 -6.79 2.03
N ASP A 327 -17.75 -7.37 2.16
CA ASP A 327 -17.43 -8.71 1.71
C ASP A 327 -17.95 -9.79 2.68
N GLU A 328 -18.12 -10.97 2.14
CA GLU A 328 -18.31 -12.23 2.85
C GLU A 328 -19.32 -12.20 4.02
N CYS A 329 -20.29 -11.30 4.00
CA CYS A 329 -21.29 -11.17 5.06
C CYS A 329 -22.30 -12.33 5.04
N PRO A 330 -22.27 -13.29 5.99
CA PRO A 330 -23.23 -14.38 6.03
C PRO A 330 -24.64 -13.88 6.37
N LYS A 331 -25.64 -14.42 5.68
CA LYS A 331 -27.04 -14.03 5.84
C LYS A 331 -27.83 -14.90 6.80
N VAL A 332 -27.25 -16.01 7.25
CA VAL A 332 -27.90 -17.06 8.06
C VAL A 332 -28.57 -16.50 9.34
N ARG A 333 -27.95 -15.51 9.99
CA ARG A 333 -28.54 -14.87 11.16
C ARG A 333 -29.75 -14.00 10.80
N TRP A 334 -29.66 -13.26 9.69
CA TRP A 334 -30.72 -12.35 9.25
C TRP A 334 -31.97 -13.08 8.76
N GLU A 335 -31.80 -14.24 8.15
CA GLU A 335 -32.92 -15.07 7.67
C GLU A 335 -33.87 -15.46 8.78
N THR A 336 -33.37 -15.65 10.00
CA THR A 336 -34.13 -16.11 11.15
C THR A 336 -34.36 -15.02 12.22
N CYS A 337 -33.68 -13.89 12.16
CA CYS A 337 -33.78 -12.82 13.14
C CYS A 337 -35.09 -12.03 12.98
N PRO A 338 -35.96 -11.98 14.01
CA PRO A 338 -37.23 -11.27 13.90
C PRO A 338 -37.06 -9.76 13.60
N LYS A 339 -36.01 -9.12 14.12
CA LYS A 339 -35.72 -7.71 13.87
C LYS A 339 -35.35 -7.47 12.39
N CYS A 340 -34.46 -8.32 11.84
CA CYS A 340 -34.04 -8.23 10.43
C CYS A 340 -35.22 -8.50 9.49
N GLN A 341 -36.03 -9.52 9.77
CA GLN A 341 -37.23 -9.82 8.99
C GLN A 341 -38.29 -8.70 9.06
N ALA A 342 -38.42 -8.05 10.22
CA ALA A 342 -39.30 -6.88 10.35
C ALA A 342 -38.77 -5.69 9.54
N ARG A 343 -37.45 -5.45 9.53
CA ARG A 343 -36.82 -4.41 8.70
C ARG A 343 -37.02 -4.64 7.21
N ILE A 344 -36.80 -5.87 6.75
CA ILE A 344 -37.02 -6.25 5.34
C ILE A 344 -38.43 -5.85 4.90
N LYS A 345 -39.44 -6.17 5.72
CA LYS A 345 -40.83 -5.82 5.43
C LYS A 345 -41.12 -4.32 5.51
N ALA A 346 -40.57 -3.65 6.53
CA ALA A 346 -40.82 -2.22 6.74
C ALA A 346 -40.23 -1.36 5.61
N GLU A 347 -39.06 -1.76 5.08
CA GLU A 347 -38.39 -1.08 3.97
C GLU A 347 -38.82 -1.60 2.59
N GLY A 348 -39.74 -2.59 2.50
CA GLY A 348 -40.20 -3.17 1.26
C GLY A 348 -39.12 -3.92 0.47
N LEU A 349 -38.09 -4.44 1.15
CA LEU A 349 -36.96 -5.12 0.50
C LEU A 349 -37.39 -6.49 -0.08
N ASP A 350 -38.44 -7.10 0.46
CA ASP A 350 -39.07 -8.34 -0.04
C ASP A 350 -39.92 -8.15 -1.31
N GLN A 351 -40.10 -6.90 -1.74
CA GLN A 351 -40.86 -6.57 -2.98
C GLN A 351 -39.90 -6.31 -4.16
N GLN A 352 -38.60 -6.29 -3.95
CA GLN A 352 -37.60 -6.17 -5.01
C GLN A 352 -37.48 -7.51 -5.75
N THR A 353 -37.43 -7.46 -7.08
CA THR A 353 -37.38 -8.67 -7.92
C THR A 353 -35.97 -8.99 -8.40
N ASP A 354 -35.04 -8.05 -8.24
CA ASP A 354 -33.69 -8.11 -8.82
C ASP A 354 -32.65 -8.64 -7.82
N HIS A 355 -32.99 -8.69 -6.53
CA HIS A 355 -32.10 -9.11 -5.45
C HIS A 355 -32.84 -9.92 -4.40
N GLU A 356 -32.14 -10.85 -3.75
CA GLU A 356 -32.69 -11.54 -2.58
C GLU A 356 -32.92 -10.54 -1.42
N PRO A 357 -33.99 -10.68 -0.64
CA PRO A 357 -34.32 -9.72 0.42
C PRO A 357 -33.19 -9.49 1.45
N VAL A 358 -32.41 -10.52 1.75
CA VAL A 358 -31.27 -10.42 2.69
C VAL A 358 -30.06 -9.71 2.07
N GLU A 359 -29.85 -9.81 0.74
CA GLU A 359 -28.85 -9.02 0.03
C GLU A 359 -29.26 -7.55 -0.03
N ALA A 360 -30.53 -7.29 -0.32
CA ALA A 360 -31.10 -5.95 -0.27
C ALA A 360 -31.00 -5.33 1.15
N LEU A 361 -31.08 -6.16 2.21
CA LEU A 361 -30.88 -5.72 3.60
C LEU A 361 -29.43 -5.30 3.87
N GLN A 362 -28.44 -6.01 3.33
CA GLN A 362 -27.05 -5.55 3.39
C GLN A 362 -26.89 -4.20 2.72
N SER A 363 -27.39 -4.06 1.50
CA SER A 363 -27.36 -2.78 0.79
C SER A 363 -28.10 -1.65 1.51
N TYR A 364 -29.14 -1.95 2.27
CA TYR A 364 -29.80 -0.97 3.14
C TYR A 364 -28.82 -0.40 4.17
N VAL A 365 -28.06 -1.25 4.88
CA VAL A 365 -27.04 -0.82 5.86
C VAL A 365 -25.92 -0.03 5.17
N MET A 366 -25.40 -0.55 4.06
CA MET A 366 -24.30 0.09 3.32
C MET A 366 -24.71 1.49 2.83
N ARG A 367 -25.91 1.62 2.23
CA ARG A 367 -26.44 2.92 1.78
C ARG A 367 -26.71 3.89 2.92
N HIS A 368 -27.09 3.38 4.10
CA HIS A 368 -27.25 4.23 5.28
C HIS A 368 -25.94 4.89 5.66
N VAL A 369 -24.87 4.09 5.78
CA VAL A 369 -23.51 4.58 6.11
C VAL A 369 -22.98 5.52 5.02
N GLU A 370 -23.15 5.17 3.76
CA GLU A 370 -22.76 6.01 2.62
C GLU A 370 -23.43 7.38 2.67
N LYS A 371 -24.76 7.38 2.83
CA LYS A 371 -25.54 8.62 2.92
C LYS A 371 -25.06 9.48 4.08
N PHE A 372 -24.84 8.89 5.25
CA PHE A 372 -24.33 9.59 6.42
C PHE A 372 -22.95 10.22 6.18
N LEU A 373 -22.00 9.45 5.63
CA LEU A 373 -20.66 9.93 5.30
C LEU A 373 -20.68 11.06 4.28
N LYS A 374 -21.51 10.95 3.25
CA LYS A 374 -21.66 11.97 2.21
C LYS A 374 -22.28 13.25 2.75
N GLU A 375 -23.45 13.16 3.39
CA GLU A 375 -24.22 14.33 3.82
C GLU A 375 -23.54 15.11 4.96
N LYS A 376 -22.89 14.41 5.88
CA LYS A 376 -22.29 15.03 7.05
C LYS A 376 -20.82 15.42 6.85
N TYR A 377 -20.07 14.62 6.11
CA TYR A 377 -18.61 14.78 6.00
C TYR A 377 -18.10 14.97 4.56
N GLY A 378 -18.97 14.86 3.54
CA GLY A 378 -18.57 14.95 2.14
C GLY A 378 -17.62 13.83 1.69
N ARG A 379 -17.66 12.67 2.37
CA ARG A 379 -16.81 11.51 2.06
C ARG A 379 -17.51 10.57 1.09
N ARG A 380 -16.71 9.87 0.27
CA ARG A 380 -17.13 8.78 -0.61
C ARG A 380 -16.79 7.45 0.05
N ILE A 381 -17.55 6.42 -0.27
CA ILE A 381 -17.23 5.06 0.18
C ILE A 381 -16.43 4.29 -0.86
N ILE A 382 -15.62 3.34 -0.37
CA ILE A 382 -15.14 2.18 -1.11
C ILE A 382 -15.78 0.96 -0.45
N GLY A 383 -16.17 -0.03 -1.24
CA GLY A 383 -16.57 -1.35 -0.73
C GLY A 383 -16.07 -2.45 -1.66
N TRP A 384 -15.96 -3.65 -1.12
CA TRP A 384 -15.63 -4.84 -1.91
C TRP A 384 -16.74 -5.12 -2.93
N ASP A 385 -16.45 -5.89 -3.97
CA ASP A 385 -17.37 -6.04 -5.11
C ASP A 385 -18.69 -6.79 -4.78
N GLU A 386 -18.82 -7.39 -3.58
CA GLU A 386 -20.08 -7.93 -3.05
C GLU A 386 -21.17 -6.88 -2.85
N ILE A 387 -20.81 -5.61 -2.65
CA ILE A 387 -21.81 -4.56 -2.50
C ILE A 387 -22.68 -4.37 -3.76
N LEU A 388 -22.22 -4.91 -4.91
CA LEU A 388 -23.01 -4.95 -6.15
C LEU A 388 -24.22 -5.89 -6.04
N ASP A 389 -24.13 -6.96 -5.22
CA ASP A 389 -25.10 -8.05 -5.18
C ASP A 389 -26.48 -7.60 -4.66
N GLY A 390 -26.55 -6.61 -3.78
CA GLY A 390 -27.81 -6.04 -3.25
C GLY A 390 -28.18 -4.66 -3.82
N GLY A 391 -27.46 -4.21 -4.86
CA GLY A 391 -27.63 -2.90 -5.47
C GLY A 391 -26.78 -1.81 -4.78
N VAL A 392 -26.01 -1.10 -5.58
CA VAL A 392 -25.03 -0.09 -5.15
C VAL A 392 -25.46 1.31 -5.55
N SER A 393 -25.07 2.31 -4.77
CA SER A 393 -25.30 3.72 -5.12
C SER A 393 -24.43 4.15 -6.32
N PRO A 394 -24.86 5.23 -7.02
CA PRO A 394 -24.09 5.78 -8.14
C PRO A 394 -22.68 6.27 -7.80
N GLU A 395 -22.39 6.56 -6.55
CA GLU A 395 -21.15 7.24 -6.11
C GLU A 395 -20.16 6.33 -5.38
N ALA A 396 -20.59 5.11 -5.03
CA ALA A 396 -19.72 4.12 -4.41
C ALA A 396 -18.61 3.70 -5.39
N THR A 397 -17.38 3.63 -4.88
CA THR A 397 -16.23 3.07 -5.59
C THR A 397 -16.14 1.59 -5.25
N ILE A 398 -15.95 0.75 -6.27
CA ILE A 398 -15.94 -0.70 -6.14
C ILE A 398 -14.49 -1.20 -6.11
N MET A 399 -14.14 -1.98 -5.09
CA MET A 399 -12.85 -2.68 -5.02
C MET A 399 -13.07 -4.14 -5.45
N SER A 400 -12.60 -4.49 -6.65
CA SER A 400 -12.87 -5.79 -7.28
C SER A 400 -11.79 -6.80 -6.92
N TRP A 401 -12.13 -7.79 -6.07
CA TRP A 401 -11.20 -8.78 -5.57
C TRP A 401 -11.53 -10.24 -5.97
N ARG A 402 -12.81 -10.60 -6.10
CA ARG A 402 -13.27 -11.96 -6.48
C ARG A 402 -12.82 -12.38 -7.88
N GLY A 403 -12.18 -11.46 -8.61
CA GLY A 403 -11.69 -11.57 -9.96
C GLY A 403 -11.84 -10.22 -10.66
N GLU A 404 -11.93 -10.22 -11.98
CA GLU A 404 -12.12 -8.99 -12.77
C GLU A 404 -13.61 -8.69 -13.03
N GLU A 405 -14.48 -9.67 -12.84
CA GLU A 405 -15.90 -9.60 -13.27
C GLU A 405 -16.66 -8.50 -12.54
N GLY A 406 -16.48 -8.39 -11.22
CA GLY A 406 -17.12 -7.33 -10.42
C GLY A 406 -16.72 -5.94 -10.89
N GLY A 407 -15.42 -5.73 -11.12
CA GLY A 407 -14.90 -4.46 -11.64
C GLY A 407 -15.41 -4.14 -13.04
N ILE A 408 -15.44 -5.12 -13.94
CA ILE A 408 -15.97 -4.96 -15.29
C ILE A 408 -17.47 -4.60 -15.24
N ALA A 409 -18.24 -5.28 -14.40
CA ALA A 409 -19.66 -4.99 -14.22
C ALA A 409 -19.88 -3.57 -13.68
N ALA A 410 -19.11 -3.17 -12.69
CA ALA A 410 -19.16 -1.82 -12.10
C ALA A 410 -18.79 -0.73 -13.12
N ALA A 411 -17.70 -0.89 -13.86
CA ALA A 411 -17.25 0.07 -14.87
C ALA A 411 -18.32 0.26 -15.98
N LYS A 412 -18.97 -0.82 -16.42
CA LYS A 412 -20.06 -0.76 -17.42
C LYS A 412 -21.27 0.03 -16.98
N ILE A 413 -21.54 0.12 -15.68
CA ILE A 413 -22.62 0.94 -15.12
C ILE A 413 -22.13 2.31 -14.61
N GLY A 414 -20.88 2.70 -14.99
CA GLY A 414 -20.32 4.01 -14.69
C GLY A 414 -19.90 4.19 -13.23
N ARG A 415 -19.43 3.13 -12.56
CA ARG A 415 -18.84 3.20 -11.21
C ARG A 415 -17.34 3.19 -11.29
N ASP A 416 -16.70 4.00 -10.45
CA ASP A 416 -15.25 3.95 -10.29
C ASP A 416 -14.82 2.62 -9.66
N VAL A 417 -13.71 2.08 -10.14
CA VAL A 417 -13.23 0.75 -9.79
C VAL A 417 -11.76 0.80 -9.43
N ILE A 418 -11.41 0.15 -8.34
CA ILE A 418 -10.04 -0.19 -7.98
C ILE A 418 -9.89 -1.70 -8.20
N MET A 419 -8.98 -2.08 -9.11
CA MET A 419 -8.75 -3.48 -9.43
C MET A 419 -7.77 -4.11 -8.44
N THR A 420 -8.20 -5.22 -7.82
CA THR A 420 -7.36 -5.98 -6.89
C THR A 420 -7.68 -7.49 -6.95
N PRO A 421 -7.79 -8.10 -8.17
CA PRO A 421 -8.21 -9.49 -8.31
C PRO A 421 -7.24 -10.44 -7.59
N HIS A 422 -7.78 -11.32 -6.73
CA HIS A 422 -6.98 -12.21 -5.88
C HIS A 422 -6.00 -13.09 -6.66
N THR A 423 -6.34 -13.45 -7.89
CA THR A 423 -5.51 -14.29 -8.75
C THR A 423 -4.23 -13.60 -9.25
N TYR A 424 -4.07 -12.29 -9.00
CA TYR A 424 -2.92 -11.48 -9.42
C TYR A 424 -2.34 -10.61 -8.30
N LEU A 425 -3.14 -10.23 -7.29
CA LEU A 425 -2.79 -9.13 -6.39
C LEU A 425 -2.97 -9.45 -4.89
N TYR A 426 -3.26 -10.71 -4.51
CA TYR A 426 -3.30 -11.15 -3.12
C TYR A 426 -1.91 -11.66 -2.69
N LEU A 427 -1.18 -10.80 -2.01
CA LEU A 427 0.24 -11.02 -1.69
C LEU A 427 0.45 -11.87 -0.41
N ASP A 428 -0.59 -12.44 0.14
CA ASP A 428 -0.59 -13.46 1.17
C ASP A 428 -0.53 -14.90 0.61
N TYR A 429 -0.54 -15.04 -0.75
CA TYR A 429 -0.36 -16.31 -1.45
C TYR A 429 1.11 -16.72 -1.56
N TYR A 430 1.38 -18.01 -1.69
CA TYR A 430 2.72 -18.55 -1.96
C TYR A 430 3.37 -17.89 -3.16
N GLN A 431 4.68 -17.66 -3.08
CA GLN A 431 5.44 -17.00 -4.15
C GLN A 431 6.14 -17.96 -5.10
N SER A 432 6.19 -19.24 -4.76
CA SER A 432 6.79 -20.31 -5.56
C SER A 432 6.07 -21.64 -5.40
N ASP A 433 6.42 -22.63 -6.23
CA ASP A 433 5.92 -24.00 -6.13
C ASP A 433 6.70 -24.84 -5.09
N ASP A 434 7.72 -24.27 -4.45
CA ASP A 434 8.54 -24.93 -3.43
C ASP A 434 7.88 -24.79 -2.04
N TYR A 435 6.65 -25.29 -1.91
CA TYR A 435 5.83 -25.16 -0.69
C TYR A 435 6.52 -25.69 0.57
N ASP A 436 7.42 -26.66 0.44
CA ASP A 436 8.17 -27.23 1.59
C ASP A 436 9.15 -26.22 2.19
N ASN A 437 9.63 -25.26 1.40
CA ASN A 437 10.58 -24.25 1.81
C ASN A 437 9.98 -22.82 1.88
N GLU A 438 8.74 -22.63 1.42
CA GLU A 438 7.99 -21.39 1.63
C GLU A 438 7.43 -21.31 3.06
N PRO A 439 7.19 -20.11 3.60
CA PRO A 439 6.47 -19.96 4.86
C PRO A 439 4.99 -20.31 4.67
N ASP A 440 4.32 -20.77 5.74
CA ASP A 440 2.89 -21.02 5.70
C ASP A 440 2.12 -19.79 5.18
N CYS A 441 1.22 -20.03 4.23
CA CYS A 441 0.38 -19.01 3.60
C CYS A 441 -1.07 -19.51 3.56
N ILE A 442 -2.03 -18.63 3.28
CA ILE A 442 -3.44 -19.00 3.17
C ILE A 442 -3.69 -20.04 2.05
N GLY A 443 -2.86 -20.07 1.04
CA GLY A 443 -2.97 -20.93 -0.15
C GLY A 443 -2.58 -20.18 -1.41
N GLY A 444 -3.08 -20.64 -2.55
CA GLY A 444 -2.81 -20.04 -3.85
C GLY A 444 -1.33 -20.13 -4.28
N ASN A 445 -1.03 -19.66 -5.48
CA ASN A 445 0.33 -19.51 -5.99
C ASN A 445 0.39 -18.23 -6.83
N LEU A 446 1.19 -17.27 -6.39
CA LEU A 446 1.30 -15.96 -6.99
C LEU A 446 2.78 -15.54 -7.11
N PRO A 447 3.54 -16.14 -8.04
CA PRO A 447 4.93 -15.75 -8.27
C PRO A 447 5.04 -14.33 -8.84
N LEU A 448 6.22 -13.74 -8.74
CA LEU A 448 6.54 -12.39 -9.26
C LEU A 448 6.08 -12.19 -10.72
N SER A 449 6.30 -13.19 -11.58
CA SER A 449 5.89 -13.16 -12.98
C SER A 449 4.37 -13.06 -13.16
N ARG A 450 3.60 -13.71 -12.27
CA ARG A 450 2.15 -13.66 -12.32
C ARG A 450 1.64 -12.26 -11.95
N VAL A 451 2.18 -11.64 -10.89
CA VAL A 451 1.85 -10.24 -10.55
C VAL A 451 2.18 -9.34 -11.75
N TYR A 452 3.40 -9.44 -12.30
CA TYR A 452 3.82 -8.60 -13.42
C TYR A 452 2.94 -8.76 -14.67
N SER A 453 2.38 -9.94 -14.91
CA SER A 453 1.55 -10.21 -16.09
C SER A 453 0.19 -9.49 -16.07
N TYR A 454 -0.26 -9.01 -14.91
CA TYR A 454 -1.59 -8.41 -14.78
C TYR A 454 -1.72 -7.11 -15.57
N GLU A 455 -2.84 -6.98 -16.31
CA GLU A 455 -3.19 -5.77 -17.05
C GLU A 455 -4.63 -5.33 -16.68
N PRO A 456 -4.78 -4.26 -15.89
CA PRO A 456 -6.10 -3.83 -15.39
C PRO A 456 -7.00 -3.21 -16.47
N MET A 457 -6.41 -2.66 -17.55
CA MET A 457 -7.16 -2.09 -18.67
C MET A 457 -7.59 -3.20 -19.64
N THR A 458 -8.58 -3.98 -19.23
CA THR A 458 -9.06 -5.12 -20.00
C THR A 458 -9.73 -4.68 -21.33
N PRO A 459 -9.49 -5.40 -22.46
CA PRO A 459 -10.19 -5.14 -23.73
C PRO A 459 -11.69 -5.49 -23.70
N ARG A 460 -12.19 -6.04 -22.60
CA ARG A 460 -13.63 -6.31 -22.37
C ARG A 460 -14.43 -5.05 -22.06
N LEU A 461 -13.74 -3.91 -21.84
CA LEU A 461 -14.29 -2.59 -21.61
C LEU A 461 -14.01 -1.68 -22.82
N THR A 462 -14.96 -0.84 -23.18
CA THR A 462 -14.74 0.27 -24.12
C THR A 462 -13.82 1.33 -23.53
N SER A 463 -13.25 2.20 -24.35
CA SER A 463 -12.38 3.29 -23.87
C SER A 463 -13.08 4.24 -22.87
N GLU A 464 -14.41 4.43 -22.99
CA GLU A 464 -15.18 5.23 -22.02
C GLU A 464 -15.33 4.47 -20.68
N GLU A 465 -15.66 3.18 -20.73
CA GLU A 465 -15.79 2.34 -19.53
C GLU A 465 -14.44 2.17 -18.82
N GLN A 466 -13.33 2.09 -19.55
CA GLN A 466 -11.97 2.02 -18.98
C GLN A 466 -11.61 3.25 -18.14
N LYS A 467 -12.21 4.42 -18.39
CA LYS A 467 -11.97 5.62 -17.56
C LYS A 467 -12.42 5.44 -16.11
N HIS A 468 -13.32 4.49 -15.86
CA HIS A 468 -13.76 4.14 -14.52
C HIS A 468 -12.76 3.23 -13.76
N ILE A 469 -11.75 2.68 -14.42
CA ILE A 469 -10.66 1.98 -13.73
C ILE A 469 -9.69 3.03 -13.19
N VAL A 470 -9.94 3.49 -11.95
CA VAL A 470 -9.20 4.61 -11.35
C VAL A 470 -7.90 4.19 -10.69
N GLY A 471 -7.70 2.88 -10.47
CA GLY A 471 -6.48 2.40 -9.84
C GLY A 471 -6.39 0.89 -9.66
N VAL A 472 -5.27 0.52 -9.05
CA VAL A 472 -4.89 -0.86 -8.76
C VAL A 472 -4.32 -0.94 -7.35
N GLN A 473 -4.64 -2.01 -6.62
CA GLN A 473 -4.12 -2.25 -5.27
C GLN A 473 -3.63 -3.68 -5.12
N GLY A 474 -2.52 -3.86 -4.39
CA GLY A 474 -2.09 -5.16 -3.89
C GLY A 474 -2.56 -5.36 -2.45
N ASN A 475 -3.11 -6.53 -2.15
CA ASN A 475 -3.64 -6.84 -0.82
C ASN A 475 -2.73 -7.79 -0.05
N LEU A 476 -2.63 -7.57 1.26
CA LEU A 476 -1.91 -8.43 2.19
C LEU A 476 -2.79 -8.72 3.40
N TRP A 477 -3.29 -9.93 3.51
CA TRP A 477 -4.01 -10.47 4.66
C TRP A 477 -3.05 -11.17 5.60
N THR A 478 -3.27 -11.09 6.91
CA THR A 478 -2.25 -11.45 7.91
C THR A 478 -2.59 -12.66 8.78
N GLU A 479 -3.56 -13.50 8.39
CA GLU A 479 -3.92 -14.71 9.12
C GLU A 479 -2.70 -15.60 9.42
N TYR A 480 -1.81 -15.72 8.44
CA TYR A 480 -0.60 -16.54 8.55
C TYR A 480 0.67 -15.68 8.69
N ILE A 481 0.55 -14.37 8.88
CA ILE A 481 1.67 -13.42 8.89
C ILE A 481 1.73 -12.71 10.24
N GLY A 482 2.35 -13.34 11.23
CA GLY A 482 2.47 -12.83 12.60
C GLY A 482 3.74 -12.03 12.90
N GLN A 483 4.64 -11.86 11.92
CA GLN A 483 5.93 -11.16 12.09
C GLN A 483 6.18 -10.19 10.94
N PHE A 484 6.71 -9.00 11.23
CA PHE A 484 6.90 -7.97 10.23
C PHE A 484 7.95 -8.34 9.15
N ALA A 485 8.96 -9.13 9.51
CA ALA A 485 9.90 -9.66 8.53
C ALA A 485 9.20 -10.54 7.47
N LYS A 486 8.14 -11.28 7.88
CA LYS A 486 7.32 -12.03 6.95
C LYS A 486 6.43 -11.10 6.09
N VAL A 487 5.88 -10.01 6.66
CA VAL A 487 5.19 -8.97 5.87
C VAL A 487 6.09 -8.49 4.73
N GLN A 488 7.32 -8.10 5.05
CA GLN A 488 8.31 -7.64 4.06
C GLN A 488 8.59 -8.71 2.99
N TYR A 489 8.85 -9.95 3.41
CA TYR A 489 9.07 -11.08 2.50
C TYR A 489 7.91 -11.29 1.53
N MET A 490 6.68 -11.23 2.04
CA MET A 490 5.48 -11.48 1.23
C MET A 490 5.23 -10.40 0.19
N VAL A 491 5.55 -9.15 0.48
CA VAL A 491 5.32 -8.05 -0.47
C VAL A 491 6.52 -7.78 -1.38
N LEU A 492 7.77 -8.05 -0.93
CA LEU A 492 8.98 -7.77 -1.71
C LEU A 492 9.55 -9.07 -2.32
N PRO A 493 9.89 -9.06 -3.64
CA PRO A 493 9.86 -7.94 -4.57
C PRO A 493 8.57 -7.81 -5.40
N ARG A 494 7.45 -8.49 -5.03
CA ARG A 494 6.20 -8.41 -5.83
C ARG A 494 5.66 -6.97 -5.95
N TRP A 495 5.95 -6.10 -4.98
CA TRP A 495 5.64 -4.66 -5.10
C TRP A 495 6.43 -3.95 -6.20
N ALA A 496 7.60 -4.44 -6.57
CA ALA A 496 8.29 -3.92 -7.74
C ALA A 496 7.47 -4.14 -9.02
N ALA A 497 6.88 -5.34 -9.19
CA ALA A 497 5.98 -5.64 -10.30
C ALA A 497 4.68 -4.83 -10.22
N LEU A 498 4.07 -4.75 -9.03
CA LEU A 498 2.87 -3.95 -8.80
C LEU A 498 3.10 -2.47 -9.13
N SER A 499 4.26 -1.91 -8.75
CA SER A 499 4.59 -0.51 -9.04
C SER A 499 4.66 -0.21 -10.53
N GLU A 500 5.14 -1.15 -11.36
CA GLU A 500 5.12 -0.99 -12.82
C GLU A 500 3.70 -1.03 -13.40
N ILE A 501 2.84 -1.91 -12.88
CA ILE A 501 1.42 -1.94 -13.28
C ILE A 501 0.74 -0.60 -12.96
N GLN A 502 1.02 -0.06 -11.80
CA GLN A 502 0.38 1.16 -11.28
C GLN A 502 0.91 2.44 -11.93
N TRP A 503 2.18 2.43 -12.35
CA TRP A 503 2.89 3.63 -12.79
C TRP A 503 3.17 3.67 -14.28
N SER A 504 3.78 2.60 -14.83
CA SER A 504 4.31 2.60 -16.19
C SER A 504 3.23 2.35 -17.25
N PRO A 505 3.35 2.93 -18.45
CA PRO A 505 2.48 2.61 -19.57
C PRO A 505 2.55 1.12 -19.94
N SER A 506 1.43 0.52 -20.31
CA SER A 506 1.34 -0.91 -20.61
C SER A 506 2.25 -1.38 -21.74
N GLU A 507 2.49 -0.53 -22.73
CA GLU A 507 3.37 -0.79 -23.87
C GLU A 507 4.85 -0.91 -23.48
N LYS A 508 5.22 -0.51 -22.26
CA LYS A 508 6.57 -0.66 -21.71
C LYS A 508 6.76 -1.94 -20.90
N LYS A 509 5.72 -2.75 -20.76
CA LYS A 509 5.81 -4.00 -20.01
C LYS A 509 6.67 -5.02 -20.76
N ASP A 510 7.80 -5.36 -20.16
CA ASP A 510 8.76 -6.35 -20.61
C ASP A 510 9.35 -7.03 -19.38
N TYR A 511 8.94 -8.27 -19.13
CA TYR A 511 9.32 -8.99 -17.91
C TYR A 511 10.82 -9.32 -17.87
N ASP A 512 11.42 -9.66 -19.01
CA ASP A 512 12.85 -9.96 -19.06
C ASP A 512 13.68 -8.71 -18.80
N ASN A 513 13.29 -7.56 -19.37
CA ASN A 513 13.89 -6.28 -19.06
C ASN A 513 13.66 -5.88 -17.60
N PHE A 514 12.45 -6.07 -17.05
CA PHE A 514 12.14 -5.82 -15.64
C PHE A 514 13.09 -6.61 -14.71
N LEU A 515 13.34 -7.88 -14.99
CA LEU A 515 14.27 -8.70 -14.19
C LEU A 515 15.72 -8.18 -14.24
N THR A 516 16.14 -7.52 -15.33
CA THR A 516 17.49 -6.91 -15.40
C THR A 516 17.62 -5.66 -14.51
N ARG A 517 16.49 -4.98 -14.23
CA ARG A 517 16.43 -3.75 -13.42
C ARG A 517 16.23 -4.04 -11.92
N LEU A 518 15.63 -5.17 -11.60
CA LEU A 518 15.27 -5.55 -10.24
C LEU A 518 16.44 -5.58 -9.25
N PRO A 519 17.65 -6.09 -9.60
CA PRO A 519 18.78 -6.07 -8.69
C PRO A 519 19.17 -4.67 -8.19
N GLN A 520 19.03 -3.64 -9.00
CA GLN A 520 19.30 -2.26 -8.59
C GLN A 520 18.33 -1.78 -7.51
N LEU A 521 17.05 -2.11 -7.62
CA LEU A 521 16.06 -1.81 -6.58
C LEU A 521 16.32 -2.62 -5.30
N VAL A 522 16.74 -3.87 -5.43
CA VAL A 522 17.07 -4.75 -4.30
C VAL A 522 18.26 -4.21 -3.49
N ASN A 523 19.22 -3.52 -4.08
CA ASN A 523 20.28 -2.85 -3.33
C ASN A 523 19.73 -1.85 -2.29
N TRP A 524 18.59 -1.22 -2.61
CA TRP A 524 17.88 -0.35 -1.66
C TRP A 524 17.18 -1.14 -0.55
N TYR A 525 16.62 -2.32 -0.86
CA TYR A 525 16.08 -3.21 0.19
C TYR A 525 17.17 -3.61 1.18
N GLU A 526 18.34 -4.00 0.67
CA GLU A 526 19.47 -4.39 1.50
C GLU A 526 20.03 -3.22 2.33
N ALA A 527 20.10 -2.01 1.74
CA ALA A 527 20.54 -0.81 2.43
C ALA A 527 19.64 -0.42 3.61
N TYR A 528 18.32 -0.70 3.49
CA TYR A 528 17.34 -0.48 4.58
C TYR A 528 17.15 -1.71 5.48
N GLY A 529 17.80 -2.82 5.20
CA GLY A 529 17.65 -4.05 5.98
C GLY A 529 16.29 -4.73 5.80
N TYR A 530 15.60 -4.50 4.67
CA TYR A 530 14.32 -5.13 4.40
C TYR A 530 14.49 -6.62 4.06
N THR A 531 13.63 -7.43 4.62
CA THR A 531 13.51 -8.84 4.21
C THR A 531 12.76 -8.92 2.88
N TYR A 532 13.23 -9.76 1.95
CA TYR A 532 12.57 -9.95 0.65
C TYR A 532 12.73 -11.39 0.15
N ALA A 533 11.88 -11.82 -0.75
CA ALA A 533 11.90 -13.16 -1.33
C ALA A 533 13.05 -13.32 -2.33
N LYS A 534 14.21 -13.79 -1.84
CA LYS A 534 15.47 -13.92 -2.62
C LYS A 534 15.37 -14.89 -3.78
N HIS A 535 14.45 -15.87 -3.72
CA HIS A 535 14.25 -16.84 -4.80
C HIS A 535 13.74 -16.20 -6.09
N ALA A 536 13.11 -15.03 -6.02
CA ALA A 536 12.76 -14.24 -7.21
C ALA A 536 14.00 -13.77 -8.02
N LEU A 537 15.20 -13.81 -7.42
CA LEU A 537 16.50 -13.52 -8.04
C LEU A 537 17.42 -14.75 -8.09
N GLY A 538 16.85 -15.96 -8.08
CA GLY A 538 17.62 -17.20 -8.15
C GLY A 538 18.13 -17.72 -6.79
N GLY A 539 17.74 -17.11 -5.67
CA GLY A 539 17.99 -17.65 -4.33
C GLY A 539 17.05 -18.79 -3.97
N LYS A 540 16.91 -19.07 -2.68
CA LYS A 540 15.96 -20.05 -2.15
C LYS A 540 14.84 -19.36 -1.36
N PRO A 541 13.63 -19.93 -1.28
CA PRO A 541 12.61 -19.51 -0.34
C PRO A 541 13.11 -19.53 1.12
N GLN A 542 12.43 -18.80 1.98
CA GLN A 542 12.74 -18.70 3.40
C GLN A 542 11.53 -19.15 4.23
N LYS A 543 11.64 -20.30 4.90
CA LYS A 543 10.52 -20.92 5.60
C LYS A 543 10.16 -20.27 6.94
N THR A 544 11.12 -19.68 7.62
CA THR A 544 10.95 -19.14 8.99
C THR A 544 11.48 -17.72 9.10
N PHE A 545 10.86 -16.92 9.98
CA PHE A 545 11.18 -15.51 10.25
C PHE A 545 11.39 -15.24 11.72
#